data_71680e7e4c3d72a2effef60304153959
#
_entry.id   71680e7e4c3d72a2effef60304153959
#
_cell.length_a   1.000
_cell.length_b   1.000
_cell.length_c   1.000
_cell.angle_alpha   90.00
_cell.angle_beta   90.00
_cell.angle_gamma   90.00
#
_symmetry.space_group_name_H-M   'P 1'
#
loop_
_entity.id
_entity.type
_entity.pdbx_description
1 polymer ?
#
loop_
_entity_poly.entity_id
_entity_poly.type
_entity_poly.pdbx_seq_one_letter_code
_entity_poly.pdbx_strand_id
1 'polypeptide(L)'
;YSPPMWYNLVVTKTIFHRKAVTRMRKTKIVCTLGPATDREGVLRSMLLAGMNVARFNFSHGSHEEHLGRLKALRALREELDLPVAAMLDTRGPEIRLKTFAGGSVQLRTGQTFTLTTQDVVGDETTCSITYGELPQDVKAGDTILLDDGLVRLTVQETSSTAIQCLVENDGVMKDRKGVNVPNVRLSMPYMSQRDREDLLFGVEQGFDYIAASFVRTADDV
;
A
#
# COMPACT_ATOMS: atom_id res chain seq x y z
N TYR A 1 -19.23 18.19 -34.35
CA TYR A 1 -18.68 17.48 -33.19
C TYR A 1 -17.80 18.44 -32.43
N SER A 2 -18.29 19.00 -31.33
CA SER A 2 -17.50 19.84 -30.44
C SER A 2 -16.85 18.94 -29.39
N PRO A 3 -15.53 19.04 -29.13
CA PRO A 3 -14.89 18.24 -28.10
C PRO A 3 -15.33 18.70 -26.70
N PRO A 4 -15.39 17.80 -25.73
CA PRO A 4 -15.88 18.13 -24.40
C PRO A 4 -14.92 19.08 -23.65
N MET A 5 -15.49 19.92 -22.81
CA MET A 5 -14.96 21.12 -22.15
C MET A 5 -13.82 20.92 -21.13
N TRP A 6 -13.14 19.81 -21.14
CA TRP A 6 -12.02 19.55 -20.21
C TRP A 6 -10.63 19.70 -20.82
N TYR A 7 -10.53 19.96 -22.13
CA TYR A 7 -9.22 20.10 -22.79
C TYR A 7 -8.57 21.47 -22.60
N ASN A 8 -9.24 22.41 -21.94
CA ASN A 8 -8.75 23.80 -21.82
C ASN A 8 -8.22 24.19 -20.42
N LEU A 9 -7.86 23.25 -19.54
CA LEU A 9 -7.38 23.61 -18.21
C LEU A 9 -5.90 23.33 -17.95
N VAL A 10 -5.07 23.23 -18.97
CA VAL A 10 -3.62 22.98 -18.78
C VAL A 10 -2.71 24.07 -19.37
N VAL A 11 -3.21 25.19 -19.79
CA VAL A 11 -2.31 26.29 -20.23
C VAL A 11 -2.84 27.64 -19.83
N THR A 12 -2.58 28.09 -18.61
CA THR A 12 -2.36 29.50 -18.32
C THR A 12 -1.84 29.74 -16.91
N LYS A 13 -0.65 30.21 -16.86
CA LYS A 13 0.15 30.93 -15.86
C LYS A 13 1.38 30.20 -15.36
N THR A 14 2.35 30.05 -16.25
CA THR A 14 3.73 29.90 -15.80
C THR A 14 4.49 31.18 -16.20
N ILE A 15 4.48 32.17 -15.31
CA ILE A 15 5.49 33.22 -15.36
C ILE A 15 6.75 32.62 -14.74
N PHE A 16 7.64 32.14 -15.59
CA PHE A 16 8.96 31.69 -15.16
C PHE A 16 9.79 32.91 -14.74
N HIS A 17 9.87 33.19 -13.46
CA HIS A 17 11.01 33.90 -12.91
C HIS A 17 12.22 32.97 -13.02
N ARG A 18 13.17 33.29 -13.93
CA ARG A 18 14.48 32.63 -14.00
C ARG A 18 15.24 32.86 -12.70
N LYS A 19 14.98 32.02 -11.68
CA LYS A 19 15.97 31.75 -10.64
C LYS A 19 16.84 30.59 -11.13
N ALA A 20 18.12 30.70 -10.87
CA ALA A 20 19.22 29.82 -11.28
C ALA A 20 18.78 28.40 -11.70
N VAL A 21 19.20 27.94 -12.88
CA VAL A 21 19.02 26.57 -13.35
C VAL A 21 19.73 25.64 -12.36
N THR A 22 19.09 25.35 -11.24
CA THR A 22 19.47 24.23 -10.39
C THR A 22 19.26 23.00 -11.24
N ARG A 23 20.35 22.32 -11.57
CA ARG A 23 20.37 21.07 -12.35
C ARG A 23 19.31 20.15 -11.77
N MET A 24 18.17 19.99 -12.47
CA MET A 24 17.06 19.17 -11.98
C MET A 24 17.57 17.74 -11.77
N ARG A 25 17.43 17.24 -10.55
CA ARG A 25 17.78 15.84 -10.25
C ARG A 25 16.88 14.94 -11.10
N LYS A 26 17.48 13.94 -11.75
CA LYS A 26 16.73 12.94 -12.50
C LYS A 26 15.93 12.03 -11.54
N THR A 27 16.54 11.67 -10.41
CA THR A 27 15.89 10.88 -9.35
C THR A 27 14.91 11.76 -8.57
N LYS A 28 13.67 11.30 -8.42
CA LYS A 28 12.63 11.92 -7.59
C LYS A 28 12.60 11.28 -6.21
N ILE A 29 12.48 12.11 -5.17
CA ILE A 29 12.41 11.67 -3.78
C ILE A 29 10.94 11.64 -3.36
N VAL A 30 10.44 10.45 -3.06
CA VAL A 30 9.09 10.21 -2.54
C VAL A 30 9.20 9.94 -1.04
N CYS A 31 8.49 10.71 -0.22
CA CYS A 31 8.48 10.55 1.23
C CYS A 31 7.06 10.31 1.74
N THR A 32 6.87 9.27 2.54
CA THR A 32 5.59 9.00 3.18
C THR A 32 5.37 9.93 4.36
N LEU A 33 4.21 10.62 4.36
CA LEU A 33 3.77 11.42 5.49
C LEU A 33 3.06 10.53 6.53
N GLY A 34 3.26 10.85 7.80
CA GLY A 34 2.67 10.13 8.93
C GLY A 34 3.03 10.82 10.25
N PRO A 35 2.73 10.21 11.41
CA PRO A 35 2.90 10.84 12.72
C PRO A 35 4.31 11.40 12.98
N ALA A 36 5.33 10.77 12.42
CA ALA A 36 6.72 11.27 12.57
C ALA A 36 6.94 12.59 11.83
N THR A 37 6.19 12.86 10.76
CA THR A 37 6.30 14.08 9.95
C THR A 37 5.33 15.18 10.41
N ASP A 38 4.41 14.88 11.33
CA ASP A 38 3.44 15.84 11.87
C ASP A 38 4.07 16.78 12.91
N ARG A 39 5.30 16.47 13.37
CA ARG A 39 6.05 17.32 14.28
C ARG A 39 6.40 18.66 13.62
N GLU A 40 6.35 19.73 14.42
CA GLU A 40 6.61 21.10 13.94
C GLU A 40 7.95 21.21 13.18
N GLY A 41 7.90 21.86 12.03
CA GLY A 41 9.08 22.11 11.19
C GLY A 41 9.56 20.91 10.35
N VAL A 42 9.14 19.67 10.66
CA VAL A 42 9.64 18.47 9.95
C VAL A 42 9.24 18.49 8.49
N LEU A 43 7.95 18.68 8.17
CA LEU A 43 7.49 18.72 6.79
C LEU A 43 8.18 19.83 5.98
N ARG A 44 8.34 21.03 6.59
CA ARG A 44 9.09 22.14 5.98
C ARG A 44 10.53 21.75 5.65
N SER A 45 11.22 21.13 6.61
CA SER A 45 12.59 20.67 6.41
C SER A 45 12.71 19.63 5.30
N MET A 46 11.73 18.72 5.16
CA MET A 46 11.68 17.73 4.08
C MET A 46 11.53 18.39 2.70
N LEU A 47 10.66 19.40 2.58
CA LEU A 47 10.50 20.15 1.33
C LEU A 47 11.82 20.85 0.94
N LEU A 48 12.45 21.54 1.89
CA LEU A 48 13.73 22.24 1.68
C LEU A 48 14.89 21.28 1.37
N ALA A 49 14.87 20.07 1.94
CA ALA A 49 15.84 19.02 1.64
C ALA A 49 15.66 18.40 0.24
N GLY A 50 14.55 18.72 -0.46
CA GLY A 50 14.32 18.34 -1.84
C GLY A 50 13.37 17.17 -2.05
N MET A 51 12.42 16.95 -1.15
CA MET A 51 11.28 16.07 -1.39
C MET A 51 10.54 16.52 -2.66
N ASN A 52 10.19 15.58 -3.53
CA ASN A 52 9.46 15.84 -4.77
C ASN A 52 8.01 15.40 -4.69
N VAL A 53 7.73 14.32 -3.95
CA VAL A 53 6.39 13.76 -3.79
C VAL A 53 6.15 13.43 -2.33
N ALA A 54 5.07 13.94 -1.78
CA ALA A 54 4.53 13.55 -0.48
C ALA A 54 3.54 12.39 -0.70
N ARG A 55 3.87 11.19 -0.20
CA ARG A 55 3.02 10.01 -0.27
C ARG A 55 2.13 9.92 0.96
N PHE A 56 0.84 9.76 0.73
CA PHE A 56 -0.20 9.55 1.72
C PHE A 56 -0.66 8.09 1.63
N ASN A 57 -0.30 7.28 2.62
CA ASN A 57 -0.63 5.86 2.63
C ASN A 57 -2.01 5.62 3.25
N PHE A 58 -3.02 5.36 2.41
CA PHE A 58 -4.41 5.14 2.83
C PHE A 58 -4.67 3.74 3.45
N SER A 59 -3.64 2.89 3.54
CA SER A 59 -3.71 1.70 4.40
C SER A 59 -3.85 2.07 5.89
N HIS A 60 -3.46 3.29 6.28
CA HIS A 60 -3.44 3.80 7.65
C HIS A 60 -4.02 5.20 7.74
N GLY A 61 -4.51 5.56 8.91
CA GLY A 61 -5.06 6.89 9.18
C GLY A 61 -6.51 7.07 8.73
N SER A 62 -7.06 8.24 9.03
CA SER A 62 -8.39 8.66 8.62
C SER A 62 -8.33 9.73 7.52
N HIS A 63 -9.45 9.98 6.84
CA HIS A 63 -9.56 11.06 5.86
C HIS A 63 -9.23 12.43 6.49
N GLU A 64 -9.62 12.67 7.77
CA GLU A 64 -9.34 13.92 8.48
C GLU A 64 -7.83 14.11 8.71
N GLU A 65 -7.11 13.05 9.10
CA GLU A 65 -5.66 13.10 9.30
C GLU A 65 -4.95 13.38 7.97
N HIS A 66 -5.36 12.70 6.89
CA HIS A 66 -4.82 12.95 5.55
C HIS A 66 -5.12 14.36 5.06
N LEU A 67 -6.33 14.86 5.29
CA LEU A 67 -6.72 16.23 4.95
C LEU A 67 -5.88 17.26 5.71
N GLY A 68 -5.63 17.04 6.99
CA GLY A 68 -4.77 17.91 7.80
C GLY A 68 -3.36 18.04 7.21
N ARG A 69 -2.73 16.89 6.91
CA ARG A 69 -1.40 16.84 6.26
C ARG A 69 -1.40 17.46 4.87
N LEU A 70 -2.45 17.24 4.07
CA LEU A 70 -2.58 17.81 2.73
C LEU A 70 -2.68 19.34 2.77
N LYS A 71 -3.46 19.89 3.71
CA LYS A 71 -3.55 21.34 3.93
C LYS A 71 -2.19 21.94 4.33
N ALA A 72 -1.46 21.29 5.24
CA ALA A 72 -0.12 21.71 5.65
C ALA A 72 0.87 21.68 4.47
N LEU A 73 0.84 20.62 3.66
CA LEU A 73 1.66 20.52 2.45
C LEU A 73 1.36 21.66 1.49
N ARG A 74 0.09 21.97 1.23
CA ARG A 74 -0.31 23.04 0.30
C ARG A 74 0.15 24.41 0.78
N ALA A 75 -0.04 24.73 2.06
CA ALA A 75 0.43 25.99 2.62
C ALA A 75 1.96 26.15 2.46
N LEU A 76 2.72 25.08 2.70
CA LEU A 76 4.18 25.11 2.54
C LEU A 76 4.60 25.18 1.06
N ARG A 77 3.87 24.52 0.15
CA ARG A 77 4.12 24.62 -1.31
C ARG A 77 4.00 26.07 -1.79
N GLU A 78 2.96 26.78 -1.34
CA GLU A 78 2.75 28.18 -1.67
C GLU A 78 3.81 29.09 -1.04
N GLU A 79 4.07 28.91 0.25
CA GLU A 79 5.06 29.73 0.99
C GLU A 79 6.48 29.60 0.40
N LEU A 80 6.89 28.37 0.05
CA LEU A 80 8.24 28.06 -0.39
C LEU A 80 8.42 28.14 -1.90
N ASP A 81 7.34 28.32 -2.67
CA ASP A 81 7.33 28.28 -4.14
C ASP A 81 7.97 26.97 -4.68
N LEU A 82 7.58 25.82 -4.11
CA LEU A 82 8.12 24.51 -4.45
C LEU A 82 7.07 23.59 -5.08
N PRO A 83 7.35 22.98 -6.27
CA PRO A 83 6.43 22.08 -6.95
C PRO A 83 6.51 20.65 -6.37
N VAL A 84 6.03 20.44 -5.15
CA VAL A 84 5.97 19.11 -4.51
C VAL A 84 4.59 18.53 -4.72
N ALA A 85 4.50 17.33 -5.29
CA ALA A 85 3.24 16.65 -5.55
C ALA A 85 2.70 15.93 -4.31
N ALA A 86 1.36 15.84 -4.20
CA ALA A 86 0.66 14.97 -3.27
C ALA A 86 0.23 13.69 -3.97
N MET A 87 0.61 12.54 -3.45
CA MET A 87 0.27 11.22 -4.01
C MET A 87 -0.55 10.40 -3.00
N LEU A 88 -1.77 10.05 -3.39
CA LEU A 88 -2.60 9.08 -2.68
C LEU A 88 -2.15 7.68 -3.07
N ASP A 89 -1.81 6.85 -2.10
CA ASP A 89 -1.46 5.45 -2.30
C ASP A 89 -2.56 4.59 -1.69
N THR A 90 -3.29 3.87 -2.56
CA THR A 90 -4.44 3.06 -2.16
C THR A 90 -4.00 1.84 -1.35
N ARG A 91 -4.90 1.34 -0.51
CA ARG A 91 -4.66 0.09 0.21
C ARG A 91 -4.62 -1.11 -0.75
N GLY A 92 -5.56 -1.17 -1.69
CA GLY A 92 -5.73 -2.28 -2.62
C GLY A 92 -6.18 -3.60 -1.96
N PRO A 93 -6.28 -4.68 -2.75
CA PRO A 93 -6.76 -5.99 -2.31
C PRO A 93 -5.66 -6.76 -1.57
N GLU A 94 -5.37 -6.37 -0.34
CA GLU A 94 -4.31 -6.93 0.49
C GLU A 94 -4.78 -8.12 1.32
N ILE A 95 -4.00 -9.20 1.32
CA ILE A 95 -4.18 -10.36 2.19
C ILE A 95 -3.20 -10.25 3.36
N ARG A 96 -3.67 -10.48 4.59
CA ARG A 96 -2.85 -10.45 5.80
C ARG A 96 -3.08 -11.66 6.69
N LEU A 97 -2.06 -12.05 7.43
CA LEU A 97 -2.20 -12.86 8.64
C LEU A 97 -3.02 -12.08 9.68
N LYS A 98 -3.75 -12.78 10.53
CA LYS A 98 -4.34 -12.18 11.74
C LYS A 98 -3.31 -12.14 12.89
N THR A 99 -3.69 -12.46 14.09
CA THR A 99 -2.86 -12.30 15.30
C THR A 99 -2.37 -13.65 15.85
N PHE A 100 -1.22 -13.62 16.50
CA PHE A 100 -0.62 -14.75 17.21
C PHE A 100 -0.78 -14.58 18.72
N ALA A 101 -0.84 -15.68 19.48
CA ALA A 101 -1.03 -15.69 20.93
C ALA A 101 0.04 -14.87 21.69
N GLY A 102 1.26 -14.81 21.18
CA GLY A 102 2.35 -14.00 21.75
C GLY A 102 2.75 -12.80 20.91
N GLY A 103 1.92 -12.40 19.92
CA GLY A 103 2.26 -11.33 18.96
C GLY A 103 3.27 -11.74 17.90
N SER A 104 3.96 -12.87 18.08
CA SER A 104 4.90 -13.43 17.10
C SER A 104 5.17 -14.91 17.35
N VAL A 105 5.58 -15.62 16.29
CA VAL A 105 6.02 -17.03 16.35
C VAL A 105 7.28 -17.22 15.52
N GLN A 106 8.07 -18.23 15.88
CA GLN A 106 9.21 -18.68 15.10
C GLN A 106 8.77 -19.82 14.17
N LEU A 107 8.82 -19.60 12.85
CA LEU A 107 8.65 -20.65 11.86
C LEU A 107 10.00 -21.24 11.49
N ARG A 108 10.06 -22.56 11.31
CA ARG A 108 11.29 -23.31 10.98
C ARG A 108 11.14 -24.08 9.68
N THR A 109 12.22 -24.13 8.94
CA THR A 109 12.32 -24.91 7.70
C THR A 109 11.90 -26.36 7.89
N GLY A 110 11.05 -26.85 7.00
CA GLY A 110 10.57 -28.23 7.00
C GLY A 110 9.35 -28.50 7.87
N GLN A 111 8.91 -27.53 8.70
CA GLN A 111 7.67 -27.69 9.45
C GLN A 111 6.44 -27.47 8.56
N THR A 112 5.33 -28.09 8.95
CA THR A 112 4.01 -27.79 8.41
C THR A 112 3.43 -26.55 9.10
N PHE A 113 2.86 -25.62 8.31
CA PHE A 113 2.16 -24.45 8.81
C PHE A 113 0.84 -24.27 8.04
N THR A 114 -0.25 -24.10 8.79
CA THR A 114 -1.60 -24.01 8.23
C THR A 114 -2.10 -22.58 8.21
N LEU A 115 -2.48 -22.09 7.04
CA LEU A 115 -3.26 -20.85 6.90
C LEU A 115 -4.74 -21.20 6.88
N THR A 116 -5.55 -20.56 7.73
CA THR A 116 -6.99 -20.87 7.83
C THR A 116 -7.86 -19.63 7.69
N THR A 117 -9.07 -19.82 7.13
CA THR A 117 -10.11 -18.78 7.07
C THR A 117 -10.96 -18.73 8.35
N GLN A 118 -10.84 -19.75 9.21
CA GLN A 118 -11.49 -19.77 10.52
C GLN A 118 -10.83 -18.74 11.43
N ASP A 119 -11.61 -18.16 12.35
CA ASP A 119 -11.10 -17.16 13.28
C ASP A 119 -10.46 -17.83 14.50
N VAL A 120 -9.14 -18.00 14.44
CA VAL A 120 -8.34 -18.59 15.51
C VAL A 120 -7.21 -17.64 15.89
N VAL A 121 -6.79 -17.66 17.14
CA VAL A 121 -5.54 -17.03 17.56
C VAL A 121 -4.40 -17.94 17.10
N GLY A 122 -3.48 -17.40 16.31
CA GLY A 122 -2.41 -18.18 15.69
C GLY A 122 -1.33 -18.62 16.69
N ASP A 123 -0.61 -19.67 16.29
CA ASP A 123 0.55 -20.23 16.98
C ASP A 123 1.62 -20.66 15.95
N GLU A 124 2.60 -21.49 16.34
CA GLU A 124 3.63 -22.01 15.45
C GLU A 124 3.14 -23.01 14.40
N THR A 125 1.89 -23.47 14.48
CA THR A 125 1.29 -24.49 13.59
C THR A 125 0.23 -23.93 12.66
N THR A 126 -0.46 -22.85 13.08
CA THR A 126 -1.60 -22.31 12.33
C THR A 126 -1.76 -20.80 12.53
N CYS A 127 -2.33 -20.12 11.54
CA CYS A 127 -2.74 -18.73 11.65
C CYS A 127 -3.92 -18.42 10.74
N SER A 128 -4.84 -17.58 11.23
CA SER A 128 -5.94 -17.06 10.41
C SER A 128 -5.45 -16.06 9.37
N ILE A 129 -6.15 -16.00 8.23
CA ILE A 129 -5.93 -15.01 7.16
C ILE A 129 -7.17 -14.14 6.98
N THR A 130 -6.98 -12.97 6.36
CA THR A 130 -8.07 -12.00 6.13
C THR A 130 -8.92 -12.31 4.89
N TYR A 131 -8.42 -13.14 3.97
CA TYR A 131 -9.10 -13.46 2.72
C TYR A 131 -9.66 -14.89 2.72
N GLY A 132 -11.00 -14.98 2.76
CA GLY A 132 -11.72 -16.24 2.93
C GLY A 132 -11.66 -17.21 1.75
N GLU A 133 -11.51 -16.70 0.52
CA GLU A 133 -11.51 -17.52 -0.70
C GLU A 133 -10.11 -18.02 -1.11
N LEU A 134 -9.05 -17.65 -0.36
CA LEU A 134 -7.69 -18.06 -0.70
C LEU A 134 -7.52 -19.57 -0.84
N PRO A 135 -8.13 -20.43 0.01
CA PRO A 135 -8.02 -21.90 -0.17
C PRO A 135 -8.55 -22.43 -1.50
N GLN A 136 -9.51 -21.72 -2.15
CA GLN A 136 -10.03 -22.08 -3.45
C GLN A 136 -9.19 -21.53 -4.62
N ASP A 137 -8.44 -20.44 -4.37
CA ASP A 137 -7.60 -19.79 -5.38
C ASP A 137 -6.25 -20.49 -5.57
N VAL A 138 -5.74 -21.19 -4.54
CA VAL A 138 -4.44 -21.85 -4.54
C VAL A 138 -4.54 -23.37 -4.68
N LYS A 139 -3.46 -23.98 -5.12
CA LYS A 139 -3.33 -25.45 -5.26
C LYS A 139 -1.96 -25.95 -4.80
N ALA A 140 -1.83 -27.25 -4.61
CA ALA A 140 -0.55 -27.88 -4.27
C ALA A 140 0.56 -27.46 -5.26
N GLY A 141 1.70 -27.09 -4.72
CA GLY A 141 2.88 -26.59 -5.44
C GLY A 141 2.93 -25.06 -5.58
N ASP A 142 1.84 -24.32 -5.31
CA ASP A 142 1.87 -22.87 -5.33
C ASP A 142 2.72 -22.31 -4.19
N THR A 143 3.30 -21.13 -4.42
CA THR A 143 4.12 -20.43 -3.43
C THR A 143 3.26 -19.37 -2.71
N ILE A 144 3.40 -19.31 -1.39
CA ILE A 144 2.89 -18.22 -0.55
C ILE A 144 4.07 -17.55 0.13
N LEU A 145 4.12 -16.22 0.07
CA LEU A 145 5.16 -15.39 0.68
C LEU A 145 4.56 -14.62 1.85
N LEU A 146 5.19 -14.70 3.02
CA LEU A 146 4.81 -13.97 4.22
C LEU A 146 5.79 -12.84 4.49
N ASP A 147 5.29 -11.69 4.98
CA ASP A 147 6.07 -10.50 5.34
C ASP A 147 7.04 -10.08 4.22
N ASP A 148 6.49 -9.74 3.05
CA ASP A 148 7.23 -9.32 1.86
C ASP A 148 8.29 -10.33 1.38
N GLY A 149 8.06 -11.62 1.67
CA GLY A 149 8.91 -12.72 1.25
C GLY A 149 10.00 -13.11 2.26
N LEU A 150 9.94 -12.60 3.50
CA LEU A 150 10.85 -13.04 4.56
C LEU A 150 10.66 -14.52 4.90
N VAL A 151 9.43 -15.04 4.82
CA VAL A 151 9.16 -16.48 4.93
C VAL A 151 8.44 -16.95 3.68
N ARG A 152 8.96 -18.01 3.09
CA ARG A 152 8.38 -18.71 1.94
C ARG A 152 7.71 -19.98 2.39
N LEU A 153 6.49 -20.18 1.89
CA LEU A 153 5.71 -21.38 2.06
C LEU A 153 5.43 -22.03 0.70
N THR A 154 5.41 -23.37 0.66
CA THR A 154 4.90 -24.14 -0.49
C THR A 154 3.60 -24.83 -0.08
N VAL A 155 2.53 -24.62 -0.83
CA VAL A 155 1.24 -25.26 -0.59
C VAL A 155 1.38 -26.76 -0.82
N GLN A 156 0.99 -27.57 0.18
CA GLN A 156 0.94 -29.02 0.12
C GLN A 156 -0.47 -29.52 -0.19
N GLU A 157 -1.45 -29.01 0.53
CA GLU A 157 -2.83 -29.43 0.44
C GLU A 157 -3.79 -28.26 0.75
N THR A 158 -5.00 -28.28 0.17
CA THR A 158 -6.05 -27.30 0.44
C THR A 158 -7.35 -28.01 0.82
N SER A 159 -8.12 -27.36 1.69
CA SER A 159 -9.50 -27.74 2.01
C SER A 159 -10.43 -26.54 1.75
N SER A 160 -11.69 -26.63 2.13
CA SER A 160 -12.63 -25.50 2.00
C SER A 160 -12.25 -24.29 2.87
N THR A 161 -11.49 -24.50 3.96
CA THR A 161 -11.19 -23.45 4.95
C THR A 161 -9.72 -23.37 5.34
N ALA A 162 -8.85 -24.21 4.81
CA ALA A 162 -7.44 -24.27 5.22
C ALA A 162 -6.51 -24.58 4.06
N ILE A 163 -5.29 -24.08 4.17
CA ILE A 163 -4.17 -24.31 3.27
C ILE A 163 -3.03 -24.86 4.11
N GLN A 164 -2.69 -26.13 3.95
CA GLN A 164 -1.53 -26.72 4.58
C GLN A 164 -0.29 -26.44 3.75
N CYS A 165 0.74 -25.88 4.36
CA CYS A 165 1.97 -25.45 3.70
C CYS A 165 3.20 -26.06 4.35
N LEU A 166 4.24 -26.29 3.55
CA LEU A 166 5.60 -26.52 4.00
C LEU A 166 6.34 -25.20 4.16
N VAL A 167 6.99 -24.97 5.28
CA VAL A 167 7.85 -23.82 5.52
C VAL A 167 9.21 -24.08 4.85
N GLU A 168 9.62 -23.21 3.91
CA GLU A 168 10.84 -23.39 3.13
C GLU A 168 12.08 -22.76 3.77
N ASN A 169 11.91 -21.77 4.64
CA ASN A 169 13.01 -21.12 5.35
C ASN A 169 12.58 -20.61 6.72
N ASP A 170 13.55 -20.54 7.63
CA ASP A 170 13.33 -20.00 8.97
C ASP A 170 12.96 -18.52 8.95
N GLY A 171 12.08 -18.10 9.88
CA GLY A 171 11.74 -16.69 10.06
C GLY A 171 10.82 -16.44 11.24
N VAL A 172 10.90 -15.23 11.80
CA VAL A 172 9.96 -14.75 12.83
C VAL A 172 8.76 -14.13 12.16
N MET A 173 7.59 -14.70 12.39
CA MET A 173 6.32 -14.16 11.88
C MET A 173 5.61 -13.39 12.97
N LYS A 174 5.14 -12.16 12.63
CA LYS A 174 4.43 -11.26 13.54
C LYS A 174 2.98 -11.07 13.11
N ASP A 175 2.20 -10.46 14.01
CA ASP A 175 0.81 -10.07 13.74
C ASP A 175 0.67 -9.25 12.48
N ARG A 176 -0.43 -9.49 11.76
CA ARG A 176 -0.91 -8.67 10.64
C ARG A 176 0.07 -8.51 9.48
N LYS A 177 0.99 -9.46 9.31
CA LYS A 177 1.94 -9.45 8.19
C LYS A 177 1.26 -9.78 6.87
N GLY A 178 1.77 -9.19 5.80
CA GLY A 178 1.28 -9.40 4.44
C GLY A 178 1.42 -10.84 3.99
N VAL A 179 0.47 -11.29 3.16
CA VAL A 179 0.46 -12.60 2.49
C VAL A 179 0.40 -12.35 1.00
N ASN A 180 1.45 -12.70 0.27
CA ASN A 180 1.53 -12.57 -1.17
C ASN A 180 1.53 -13.94 -1.83
N VAL A 181 0.80 -14.07 -2.95
CA VAL A 181 0.67 -15.33 -3.68
C VAL A 181 1.08 -15.09 -5.13
N PRO A 182 2.38 -15.16 -5.44
CA PRO A 182 2.88 -14.89 -6.78
C PRO A 182 2.37 -15.92 -7.78
N ASN A 183 2.10 -15.46 -9.01
CA ASN A 183 1.66 -16.29 -10.14
C ASN A 183 0.29 -16.98 -9.97
N VAL A 184 -0.48 -16.64 -8.95
CA VAL A 184 -1.84 -17.12 -8.75
C VAL A 184 -2.83 -16.01 -9.06
N ARG A 185 -3.86 -16.32 -9.84
CA ARG A 185 -4.97 -15.40 -10.10
C ARG A 185 -5.96 -15.49 -8.94
N LEU A 186 -5.98 -14.46 -8.10
CA LEU A 186 -6.93 -14.36 -7.01
C LEU A 186 -8.30 -13.94 -7.52
N SER A 187 -9.37 -14.55 -6.99
CA SER A 187 -10.76 -14.19 -7.29
C SER A 187 -11.23 -12.93 -6.54
N MET A 188 -10.41 -12.43 -5.62
CA MET A 188 -10.64 -11.20 -4.86
C MET A 188 -10.90 -10.00 -5.79
N PRO A 189 -12.00 -9.24 -5.60
CA PRO A 189 -12.21 -7.98 -6.32
C PRO A 189 -11.04 -7.02 -6.11
N TYR A 190 -10.64 -6.31 -7.19
CA TYR A 190 -9.53 -5.36 -7.10
C TYR A 190 -9.86 -4.18 -6.18
N MET A 191 -11.04 -3.58 -6.37
CA MET A 191 -11.46 -2.39 -5.64
C MET A 191 -12.42 -2.75 -4.51
N SER A 192 -12.00 -2.52 -3.27
CA SER A 192 -12.88 -2.58 -2.11
C SER A 192 -13.78 -1.34 -2.04
N GLN A 193 -14.85 -1.40 -1.25
CA GLN A 193 -15.70 -0.22 -0.98
C GLN A 193 -14.88 0.91 -0.35
N ARG A 194 -13.94 0.59 0.55
CA ARG A 194 -13.04 1.55 1.17
C ARG A 194 -12.10 2.21 0.14
N ASP A 195 -11.49 1.43 -0.76
CA ASP A 195 -10.64 2.01 -1.81
C ASP A 195 -11.42 2.98 -2.69
N ARG A 196 -12.70 2.66 -2.98
CA ARG A 196 -13.59 3.55 -3.73
C ARG A 196 -13.83 4.87 -3.00
N GLU A 197 -14.10 4.82 -1.69
CA GLU A 197 -14.29 6.01 -0.85
C GLU A 197 -13.00 6.84 -0.77
N ASP A 198 -11.86 6.18 -0.59
CA ASP A 198 -10.54 6.81 -0.55
C ASP A 198 -10.20 7.50 -1.88
N LEU A 199 -10.51 6.87 -3.01
CA LEU A 199 -10.30 7.46 -4.35
C LEU A 199 -11.20 8.67 -4.60
N LEU A 200 -12.49 8.58 -4.24
CA LEU A 200 -13.41 9.72 -4.34
C LEU A 200 -12.92 10.89 -3.50
N PHE A 201 -12.54 10.63 -2.25
CA PHE A 201 -11.92 11.63 -1.39
C PHE A 201 -10.67 12.24 -2.04
N GLY A 202 -9.80 11.41 -2.62
CA GLY A 202 -8.58 11.87 -3.29
C GLY A 202 -8.84 12.81 -4.45
N VAL A 203 -9.84 12.49 -5.27
CA VAL A 203 -10.27 13.34 -6.40
C VAL A 203 -10.87 14.65 -5.90
N GLU A 204 -11.79 14.58 -4.93
CA GLU A 204 -12.43 15.76 -4.34
C GLU A 204 -11.42 16.69 -3.66
N GLN A 205 -10.45 16.10 -2.98
CA GLN A 205 -9.39 16.86 -2.34
C GLN A 205 -8.25 17.25 -3.30
N GLY A 206 -8.29 16.89 -4.57
CA GLY A 206 -7.32 17.29 -5.60
C GLY A 206 -5.91 16.81 -5.31
N PHE A 207 -5.72 15.52 -5.04
CA PHE A 207 -4.41 14.89 -5.07
C PHE A 207 -3.83 14.94 -6.48
N ASP A 208 -2.51 15.11 -6.59
CA ASP A 208 -1.84 15.24 -7.89
C ASP A 208 -1.64 13.89 -8.58
N TYR A 209 -1.45 12.80 -7.79
CA TYR A 209 -1.25 11.43 -8.26
C TYR A 209 -2.00 10.42 -7.42
N ILE A 210 -2.36 9.31 -8.07
CA ILE A 210 -2.86 8.09 -7.42
C ILE A 210 -1.86 6.96 -7.70
N ALA A 211 -1.33 6.34 -6.65
CA ALA A 211 -0.61 5.09 -6.73
C ALA A 211 -1.61 3.95 -6.48
N ALA A 212 -1.93 3.24 -7.56
CA ALA A 212 -2.89 2.13 -7.52
C ALA A 212 -2.16 0.85 -7.10
N SER A 213 -2.33 0.45 -5.82
CA SER A 213 -1.66 -0.72 -5.25
C SER A 213 -2.27 -2.03 -5.77
N PHE A 214 -1.42 -3.04 -5.97
CA PHE A 214 -1.82 -4.41 -6.34
C PHE A 214 -2.59 -4.53 -7.68
N VAL A 215 -2.36 -3.68 -8.65
CA VAL A 215 -2.91 -3.83 -10.02
C VAL A 215 -2.45 -5.16 -10.62
N ARG A 216 -3.39 -5.98 -11.10
CA ARG A 216 -3.14 -7.31 -11.65
C ARG A 216 -3.45 -7.40 -13.14
N THR A 217 -4.43 -6.60 -13.60
CA THR A 217 -4.94 -6.64 -14.98
C THR A 217 -5.22 -5.23 -15.48
N ALA A 218 -5.38 -5.08 -16.79
CA ALA A 218 -5.81 -3.82 -17.39
C ALA A 218 -7.23 -3.40 -16.92
N ASP A 219 -8.09 -4.37 -16.61
CA ASP A 219 -9.45 -4.11 -16.13
C ASP A 219 -9.47 -3.53 -14.70
N ASP A 220 -8.41 -3.77 -13.91
CA ASP A 220 -8.28 -3.17 -12.58
C ASP A 220 -8.08 -1.64 -12.67
N VAL A 221 -7.51 -1.15 -13.77
CA VAL A 221 -7.24 0.28 -14.02
C VAL A 221 -8.43 0.98 -14.65
#